data_f91214bf6437ad0d6781a6caed6d25f9
#
_entry.id   f91214bf6437ad0d6781a6caed6d25f9
#
_cell.length_a   1.000
_cell.length_b   1.000
_cell.length_c   1.000
_cell.angle_alpha   90.00
_cell.angle_beta   90.00
_cell.angle_gamma   90.00
#
_symmetry.space_group_name_H-M   'P 1'
#
loop_
_entity.id
_entity.type
_entity.pdbx_description
1 polymer ?
#
loop_
_entity_poly.entity_id
_entity_poly.type
_entity_poly.pdbx_seq_one_letter_code
_entity_poly.pdbx_strand_id
1 'polypeptide(L)'
;MKTGLYRFTLVLLILIEAFPLYAFIDGQQKEEKSYKIAVCDWMILKRQKIGAFQLAHELNADGLEMDMGSLGKRDSFDNKLRQPHFQQLFKETAQKFNIEISSIAMSGFYGQSFLERANYKALVQDCLNTLVVMNTKVAFLPLGGVKSGWEQDSELRSQLVKRLKEVGDMAASEGRVIGIETQLDARGEVKLLEEINSPGIKIYFKFQNALENGRDLYKELRILGKDRICQIHCTDTDGTTLSYNKRIDMKKVKRTLDRMGWSGWLVIERSRDKDDVRNVKKNYGTNVEYLKTVFQ
;
A
#
# COMPACT_ATOMS: atom_id res chain seq x y z
N MET A 1 52.33 82.35 -18.72
CA MET A 1 51.78 81.34 -19.60
C MET A 1 52.61 80.07 -19.45
N LYS A 2 52.18 79.09 -18.68
CA LYS A 2 52.74 77.73 -18.65
C LYS A 2 51.63 76.82 -18.30
N THR A 3 51.25 76.00 -19.25
CA THR A 3 50.22 74.97 -19.14
C THR A 3 50.79 73.77 -18.46
N GLY A 4 50.23 73.40 -17.33
CA GLY A 4 50.53 72.12 -16.60
C GLY A 4 49.61 70.99 -17.02
N LEU A 5 50.23 69.93 -17.51
CA LEU A 5 49.57 68.75 -17.99
C LEU A 5 49.50 67.77 -16.81
N TYR A 6 48.31 67.53 -16.27
CA TYR A 6 48.08 66.43 -15.23
C TYR A 6 47.89 65.13 -15.91
N ARG A 7 48.80 64.21 -15.67
CA ARG A 7 48.62 62.73 -16.01
C ARG A 7 47.79 62.04 -14.92
N PHE A 8 46.62 61.60 -15.31
CA PHE A 8 45.85 60.72 -14.48
C PHE A 8 46.34 59.29 -14.72
N THR A 9 46.88 58.66 -13.68
CA THR A 9 47.24 57.24 -13.65
C THR A 9 46.02 56.49 -13.17
N LEU A 10 45.37 55.66 -14.04
CA LEU A 10 44.25 54.81 -13.74
C LEU A 10 44.80 53.52 -13.12
N VAL A 11 44.57 53.30 -11.81
CA VAL A 11 44.90 52.06 -11.14
C VAL A 11 43.71 51.13 -11.30
N LEU A 12 43.87 50.07 -12.10
CA LEU A 12 42.88 49.01 -12.32
C LEU A 12 42.97 48.00 -11.14
N LEU A 13 42.05 48.09 -10.18
CA LEU A 13 41.88 47.10 -9.13
C LEU A 13 41.13 45.90 -9.71
N ILE A 14 41.85 44.78 -9.90
CA ILE A 14 41.24 43.49 -10.25
C ILE A 14 40.72 42.88 -8.95
N LEU A 15 39.38 42.92 -8.76
CA LEU A 15 38.69 42.16 -7.74
C LEU A 15 38.61 40.70 -8.22
N ILE A 16 39.42 39.83 -7.63
CA ILE A 16 39.29 38.37 -7.79
C ILE A 16 38.16 37.96 -6.85
N GLU A 17 36.96 37.79 -7.38
CA GLU A 17 35.87 37.13 -6.68
C GLU A 17 36.20 35.63 -6.55
N ALA A 18 36.51 35.22 -5.33
CA ALA A 18 36.64 33.81 -4.97
C ALA A 18 35.24 33.20 -5.01
N PHE A 19 34.88 32.50 -6.08
CA PHE A 19 33.71 31.62 -6.10
C PHE A 19 33.95 30.48 -5.11
N PRO A 20 33.07 30.27 -4.12
CA PRO A 20 33.14 29.07 -3.32
C PRO A 20 32.85 27.87 -4.21
N LEU A 21 33.81 26.97 -4.28
CA LEU A 21 33.67 25.67 -4.91
C LEU A 21 32.61 24.90 -4.07
N TYR A 22 31.32 24.97 -4.43
CA TYR A 22 30.31 24.11 -3.92
C TYR A 22 30.67 22.70 -4.39
N ALA A 23 31.21 21.91 -3.49
CA ALA A 23 31.32 20.47 -3.68
C ALA A 23 29.91 19.95 -3.97
N PHE A 24 29.67 19.56 -5.22
CA PHE A 24 28.54 18.72 -5.59
C PHE A 24 28.69 17.43 -4.77
N ILE A 25 28.01 17.37 -3.65
CA ILE A 25 27.73 16.08 -3.00
C ILE A 25 26.81 15.40 -3.99
N ASP A 26 27.38 14.49 -4.75
CA ASP A 26 26.66 13.54 -5.61
C ASP A 26 25.87 12.60 -4.68
N GLY A 27 24.77 13.12 -4.15
CA GLY A 27 23.75 12.33 -3.54
C GLY A 27 23.09 11.56 -4.66
N GLN A 28 23.53 10.32 -4.88
CA GLN A 28 22.79 9.37 -5.70
C GLN A 28 21.34 9.38 -5.17
N GLN A 29 20.49 10.16 -5.81
CA GLN A 29 19.04 10.02 -5.63
C GLN A 29 18.73 8.58 -6.03
N LYS A 30 18.50 7.74 -5.03
CA LYS A 30 18.06 6.36 -5.25
C LYS A 30 16.79 6.47 -6.08
N GLU A 31 16.87 6.08 -7.35
CA GLU A 31 15.76 6.15 -8.29
C GLU A 31 14.55 5.46 -7.63
N GLU A 32 13.48 6.20 -7.43
CA GLU A 32 12.31 5.68 -6.72
C GLU A 32 11.66 4.62 -7.59
N LYS A 33 11.64 3.38 -7.11
CA LYS A 33 11.08 2.26 -7.86
C LYS A 33 9.60 2.53 -8.16
N SER A 34 9.21 2.45 -9.43
CA SER A 34 7.81 2.56 -9.84
C SER A 34 6.91 1.51 -9.19
N TYR A 35 7.47 0.32 -8.91
CA TYR A 35 6.80 -0.78 -8.23
C TYR A 35 7.61 -1.25 -7.03
N LYS A 36 6.94 -1.40 -5.89
CA LYS A 36 7.51 -1.94 -4.66
C LYS A 36 6.78 -3.23 -4.28
N ILE A 37 7.49 -4.20 -3.73
CA ILE A 37 6.94 -5.51 -3.37
C ILE A 37 6.84 -5.62 -1.86
N ALA A 38 5.65 -5.90 -1.34
CA ALA A 38 5.40 -6.12 0.08
C ALA A 38 4.82 -7.49 0.37
N VAL A 39 4.92 -7.92 1.62
CA VAL A 39 4.28 -9.13 2.16
C VAL A 39 3.39 -8.78 3.35
N CYS A 40 2.32 -9.57 3.58
CA CYS A 40 1.40 -9.37 4.70
C CYS A 40 1.95 -10.01 5.98
N ASP A 41 2.03 -9.28 7.10
CA ASP A 41 2.58 -9.80 8.37
C ASP A 41 1.80 -10.99 8.92
N TRP A 42 0.47 -10.98 8.75
CA TRP A 42 -0.40 -12.09 9.19
C TRP A 42 -0.25 -13.33 8.32
N MET A 43 0.06 -13.17 7.05
CA MET A 43 0.24 -14.29 6.12
C MET A 43 1.61 -14.95 6.26
N ILE A 44 2.64 -14.18 6.63
CA ILE A 44 3.97 -14.71 6.97
C ILE A 44 4.07 -15.16 8.45
N LEU A 45 2.92 -15.35 9.12
CA LEU A 45 2.80 -15.84 10.51
C LEU A 45 3.47 -14.94 11.56
N LYS A 46 3.53 -13.64 11.31
CA LYS A 46 4.18 -12.64 12.16
C LYS A 46 3.27 -11.45 12.50
N ARG A 47 1.93 -11.66 12.50
CA ARG A 47 0.96 -10.62 12.84
C ARG A 47 1.36 -9.86 14.11
N GLN A 48 1.49 -8.53 14.00
CA GLN A 48 1.85 -7.63 15.10
C GLN A 48 3.12 -8.08 15.87
N LYS A 49 4.13 -8.61 15.17
CA LYS A 49 5.41 -9.03 15.75
C LYS A 49 6.57 -8.32 15.05
N ILE A 50 7.51 -7.79 15.81
CA ILE A 50 8.71 -7.13 15.28
C ILE A 50 9.54 -8.03 14.36
N GLY A 51 9.55 -9.35 14.59
CA GLY A 51 10.20 -10.31 13.70
C GLY A 51 9.61 -10.39 12.29
N ALA A 52 8.49 -9.68 11.99
CA ALA A 52 7.98 -9.55 10.63
C ALA A 52 8.94 -8.75 9.74
N PHE A 53 9.57 -7.70 10.26
CA PHE A 53 10.52 -6.86 9.51
C PHE A 53 11.78 -7.63 9.13
N GLN A 54 12.36 -8.38 10.08
CA GLN A 54 13.50 -9.25 9.79
C GLN A 54 13.15 -10.28 8.72
N LEU A 55 11.99 -10.96 8.86
CA LEU A 55 11.56 -11.96 7.90
C LEU A 55 11.30 -11.35 6.52
N ALA A 56 10.63 -10.17 6.43
CA ALA A 56 10.43 -9.47 5.17
C ALA A 56 11.77 -9.12 4.48
N HIS A 57 12.76 -8.67 5.27
CA HIS A 57 14.12 -8.44 4.77
C HIS A 57 14.78 -9.74 4.26
N GLU A 58 14.70 -10.84 5.01
CA GLU A 58 15.22 -12.15 4.60
C GLU A 58 14.54 -12.69 3.33
N LEU A 59 13.28 -12.32 3.10
CA LEU A 59 12.52 -12.62 1.88
C LEU A 59 12.88 -11.66 0.72
N ASN A 60 13.74 -10.68 0.94
CA ASN A 60 14.07 -9.62 -0.02
C ASN A 60 12.86 -8.78 -0.44
N ALA A 61 11.83 -8.62 0.41
CA ALA A 61 10.73 -7.70 0.15
C ALA A 61 11.15 -6.25 0.36
N ASP A 62 10.49 -5.30 -0.33
CA ASP A 62 10.71 -3.86 -0.12
C ASP A 62 9.91 -3.35 1.08
N GLY A 63 8.80 -4.01 1.41
CA GLY A 63 7.91 -3.56 2.47
C GLY A 63 7.06 -4.64 3.12
N LEU A 64 6.30 -4.17 4.11
CA LEU A 64 5.42 -4.98 4.93
C LEU A 64 4.03 -4.32 5.00
N GLU A 65 2.98 -5.06 4.68
CA GLU A 65 1.62 -4.71 5.08
C GLU A 65 1.39 -5.22 6.50
N MET A 66 1.13 -4.29 7.42
CA MET A 66 0.98 -4.61 8.84
C MET A 66 -0.50 -4.72 9.21
N ASP A 67 -0.85 -5.75 9.96
CA ASP A 67 -2.20 -5.93 10.47
C ASP A 67 -2.47 -5.13 11.75
N MET A 68 -3.72 -4.70 11.96
CA MET A 68 -4.18 -4.05 13.19
C MET A 68 -4.24 -5.01 14.40
N GLY A 69 -3.93 -6.28 14.20
CA GLY A 69 -4.15 -7.31 15.18
C GLY A 69 -5.55 -7.95 15.06
N SER A 70 -5.79 -9.01 15.83
CA SER A 70 -7.06 -9.72 15.76
C SER A 70 -8.22 -8.87 16.30
N LEU A 71 -9.37 -8.95 15.64
CA LEU A 71 -10.61 -8.30 16.08
C LEU A 71 -11.54 -9.30 16.80
N GLY A 72 -12.01 -10.33 16.11
CA GLY A 72 -12.98 -11.28 16.63
C GLY A 72 -14.24 -10.56 17.16
N LYS A 73 -14.71 -10.96 18.34
CA LYS A 73 -15.86 -10.32 19.01
C LYS A 73 -15.51 -9.11 19.88
N ARG A 74 -14.23 -8.70 19.91
CA ARG A 74 -13.77 -7.56 20.73
C ARG A 74 -14.30 -6.24 20.20
N ASP A 75 -14.38 -5.24 21.07
CA ASP A 75 -14.75 -3.87 20.68
C ASP A 75 -13.60 -3.12 20.00
N SER A 76 -12.38 -3.65 20.06
CA SER A 76 -11.22 -3.05 19.42
C SER A 76 -10.26 -4.11 18.89
N PHE A 77 -9.42 -3.73 17.91
CA PHE A 77 -8.31 -4.56 17.48
C PHE A 77 -7.30 -4.81 18.60
N ASP A 78 -6.60 -5.95 18.56
CA ASP A 78 -5.46 -6.24 19.44
C ASP A 78 -4.20 -5.52 18.90
N ASN A 79 -4.31 -4.19 18.84
CA ASN A 79 -3.32 -3.32 18.23
C ASN A 79 -2.25 -2.87 19.24
N LYS A 80 -1.05 -3.44 19.14
CA LYS A 80 0.09 -3.07 19.98
C LYS A 80 0.56 -1.63 19.76
N LEU A 81 0.34 -1.09 18.56
CA LEU A 81 0.80 0.25 18.18
C LEU A 81 -0.01 1.40 18.85
N ARG A 82 -0.98 1.09 19.72
CA ARG A 82 -1.52 2.08 20.67
C ARG A 82 -0.52 2.46 21.76
N GLN A 83 0.49 1.61 22.04
CA GLN A 83 1.44 1.81 23.11
C GLN A 83 2.73 2.46 22.56
N PRO A 84 3.18 3.62 23.12
CA PRO A 84 4.31 4.37 22.58
C PRO A 84 5.60 3.57 22.46
N HIS A 85 5.89 2.68 23.41
CA HIS A 85 7.09 1.84 23.35
C HIS A 85 7.09 0.87 22.16
N PHE A 86 5.92 0.31 21.78
CA PHE A 86 5.83 -0.51 20.59
C PHE A 86 5.92 0.34 19.32
N GLN A 87 5.36 1.55 19.31
CA GLN A 87 5.51 2.45 18.17
C GLN A 87 6.98 2.71 17.85
N GLN A 88 7.76 3.05 18.87
CA GLN A 88 9.19 3.29 18.73
C GLN A 88 9.92 2.02 18.27
N LEU A 89 9.69 0.90 18.94
CA LEU A 89 10.33 -0.38 18.63
C LEU A 89 10.06 -0.83 17.17
N PHE A 90 8.83 -0.67 16.69
CA PHE A 90 8.47 -1.04 15.32
C PHE A 90 9.14 -0.12 14.29
N LYS A 91 9.17 1.20 14.53
CA LYS A 91 9.86 2.16 13.65
C LYS A 91 11.37 1.87 13.57
N GLU A 92 12.03 1.70 14.70
CA GLU A 92 13.46 1.39 14.75
C GLU A 92 13.76 0.06 14.05
N THR A 93 12.90 -0.95 14.23
CA THR A 93 13.08 -2.25 13.59
C THR A 93 12.86 -2.15 12.08
N ALA A 94 11.85 -1.41 11.63
CA ALA A 94 11.61 -1.15 10.21
C ALA A 94 12.84 -0.46 9.58
N GLN A 95 13.37 0.57 10.21
CA GLN A 95 14.57 1.28 9.77
C GLN A 95 15.81 0.36 9.76
N LYS A 96 16.03 -0.42 10.82
CA LYS A 96 17.14 -1.37 10.93
C LYS A 96 17.21 -2.35 9.78
N PHE A 97 16.05 -2.86 9.35
CA PHE A 97 15.96 -3.84 8.25
C PHE A 97 15.68 -3.21 6.88
N ASN A 98 15.59 -1.87 6.80
CA ASN A 98 15.26 -1.14 5.59
C ASN A 98 13.95 -1.67 4.94
N ILE A 99 12.92 -1.87 5.74
CA ILE A 99 11.59 -2.32 5.32
C ILE A 99 10.60 -1.17 5.49
N GLU A 100 9.94 -0.77 4.40
CA GLU A 100 8.87 0.22 4.45
C GLU A 100 7.54 -0.42 4.90
N ILE A 101 6.64 0.39 5.46
CA ILE A 101 5.27 -0.06 5.74
C ILE A 101 4.39 0.39 4.59
N SER A 102 3.92 -0.59 3.79
CA SER A 102 3.11 -0.33 2.59
C SER A 102 1.70 0.13 2.95
N SER A 103 1.11 -0.47 3.97
CA SER A 103 -0.27 -0.25 4.41
C SER A 103 -0.51 -0.82 5.81
N ILE A 104 -1.62 -0.39 6.43
CA ILE A 104 -2.13 -0.97 7.68
C ILE A 104 -3.43 -1.69 7.38
N ALA A 105 -3.52 -2.98 7.72
CA ALA A 105 -4.63 -3.83 7.37
C ALA A 105 -5.62 -4.03 8.53
N MET A 106 -6.88 -3.78 8.30
CA MET A 106 -7.98 -4.17 9.19
C MET A 106 -8.46 -5.59 8.83
N SER A 107 -7.53 -6.57 8.75
CA SER A 107 -7.85 -7.94 8.29
C SER A 107 -8.90 -8.66 9.15
N GLY A 108 -9.13 -8.18 10.36
CA GLY A 108 -10.20 -8.68 11.24
C GLY A 108 -11.58 -8.63 10.60
N PHE A 109 -11.80 -7.74 9.63
CA PHE A 109 -13.04 -7.66 8.86
C PHE A 109 -13.22 -8.78 7.82
N TYR A 110 -12.24 -9.63 7.60
CA TYR A 110 -12.50 -10.91 6.92
C TYR A 110 -13.42 -11.84 7.70
N GLY A 111 -13.38 -11.78 9.03
CA GLY A 111 -14.23 -12.59 9.92
C GLY A 111 -15.37 -11.81 10.59
N GLN A 112 -15.56 -10.55 10.25
CA GLN A 112 -16.57 -9.66 10.81
C GLN A 112 -17.17 -8.79 9.70
N SER A 113 -18.48 -8.57 9.73
CA SER A 113 -19.12 -7.64 8.79
C SER A 113 -18.87 -6.20 9.22
N PHE A 114 -18.23 -5.40 8.34
CA PHE A 114 -18.09 -3.96 8.54
C PHE A 114 -19.47 -3.27 8.64
N LEU A 115 -20.42 -3.76 7.86
CA LEU A 115 -21.79 -3.22 7.86
C LEU A 115 -22.53 -3.48 9.18
N GLU A 116 -22.26 -4.58 9.87
CA GLU A 116 -22.97 -4.95 11.11
C GLU A 116 -22.29 -4.40 12.38
N ARG A 117 -21.03 -3.98 12.30
CA ARG A 117 -20.30 -3.45 13.47
C ARG A 117 -20.80 -2.06 13.85
N ALA A 118 -21.43 -1.95 15.03
CA ALA A 118 -21.92 -0.67 15.54
C ALA A 118 -20.81 0.37 15.77
N ASN A 119 -19.63 -0.10 16.22
CA ASN A 119 -18.48 0.73 16.55
C ASN A 119 -17.46 0.89 15.42
N TYR A 120 -17.87 0.70 14.14
CA TYR A 120 -16.98 0.75 12.96
C TYR A 120 -16.15 2.05 12.89
N LYS A 121 -16.71 3.20 13.25
CA LYS A 121 -15.97 4.48 13.27
C LYS A 121 -14.78 4.45 14.22
N ALA A 122 -14.96 3.92 15.44
CA ALA A 122 -13.88 3.82 16.41
C ALA A 122 -12.78 2.85 15.94
N LEU A 123 -13.16 1.74 15.29
CA LEU A 123 -12.21 0.79 14.71
C LEU A 123 -11.40 1.41 13.57
N VAL A 124 -12.07 2.19 12.69
CA VAL A 124 -11.37 2.88 11.60
C VAL A 124 -10.49 4.01 12.16
N GLN A 125 -10.96 4.79 13.16
CA GLN A 125 -10.13 5.83 13.76
C GLN A 125 -8.85 5.27 14.41
N ASP A 126 -8.93 4.10 15.07
CA ASP A 126 -7.74 3.41 15.58
C ASP A 126 -6.75 3.05 14.46
N CYS A 127 -7.26 2.63 13.31
CA CYS A 127 -6.42 2.37 12.13
C CYS A 127 -5.81 3.67 11.58
N LEU A 128 -6.58 4.75 11.45
CA LEU A 128 -6.09 6.05 10.99
C LEU A 128 -5.00 6.59 11.91
N ASN A 129 -5.20 6.52 13.22
CA ASN A 129 -4.17 6.90 14.20
C ASN A 129 -2.90 6.07 14.01
N THR A 130 -3.03 4.78 13.72
CA THR A 130 -1.91 3.89 13.46
C THR A 130 -1.18 4.27 12.16
N LEU A 131 -1.92 4.65 11.09
CA LEU A 131 -1.31 5.16 9.85
C LEU A 131 -0.47 6.42 10.11
N VAL A 132 -0.98 7.35 10.93
CA VAL A 132 -0.24 8.57 11.29
C VAL A 132 1.05 8.21 12.03
N VAL A 133 0.93 7.39 13.05
CA VAL A 133 2.08 6.95 13.87
C VAL A 133 3.14 6.27 13.02
N MET A 134 2.76 5.40 12.11
CA MET A 134 3.68 4.61 11.28
C MET A 134 4.07 5.31 9.97
N ASN A 135 3.65 6.57 9.78
CA ASN A 135 3.91 7.40 8.59
C ASN A 135 3.54 6.69 7.27
N THR A 136 2.38 6.05 7.26
CA THR A 136 1.85 5.31 6.10
C THR A 136 0.52 5.92 5.64
N LYS A 137 0.15 5.74 4.37
CA LYS A 137 -0.98 6.47 3.76
C LYS A 137 -2.22 5.61 3.55
N VAL A 138 -2.08 4.29 3.46
CA VAL A 138 -3.15 3.40 3.01
C VAL A 138 -3.57 2.46 4.13
N ALA A 139 -4.87 2.47 4.45
CA ALA A 139 -5.52 1.42 5.23
C ALA A 139 -6.16 0.39 4.29
N PHE A 140 -6.10 -0.88 4.64
CA PHE A 140 -6.81 -1.94 3.93
C PHE A 140 -8.07 -2.35 4.69
N LEU A 141 -9.22 -2.35 4.01
CA LEU A 141 -10.53 -2.74 4.57
C LEU A 141 -11.20 -3.79 3.67
N PRO A 142 -11.18 -5.09 4.06
CA PRO A 142 -11.91 -6.11 3.31
C PRO A 142 -13.41 -6.04 3.58
N LEU A 143 -14.23 -6.04 2.52
CA LEU A 143 -15.69 -6.08 2.58
C LEU A 143 -16.27 -7.41 2.08
N GLY A 144 -15.43 -8.29 1.55
CA GLY A 144 -15.84 -9.55 0.92
C GLY A 144 -15.71 -10.81 1.78
N GLY A 145 -15.16 -10.71 3.01
CA GLY A 145 -14.90 -11.89 3.85
C GLY A 145 -16.15 -12.49 4.46
N VAL A 146 -17.00 -11.66 5.06
CA VAL A 146 -18.32 -12.05 5.59
C VAL A 146 -19.40 -11.49 4.68
N LYS A 147 -20.20 -12.37 4.09
CA LYS A 147 -21.30 -12.00 3.22
C LYS A 147 -22.43 -11.37 4.04
N SER A 148 -22.65 -10.09 3.88
CA SER A 148 -23.77 -9.33 4.48
C SER A 148 -24.94 -9.16 3.53
N GLY A 149 -24.81 -9.58 2.26
CA GLY A 149 -25.86 -9.46 1.25
C GLY A 149 -26.00 -8.05 0.63
N TRP A 150 -25.14 -7.12 1.01
CA TRP A 150 -25.22 -5.72 0.55
C TRP A 150 -25.07 -5.55 -0.98
N GLU A 151 -24.45 -6.51 -1.65
CA GLU A 151 -24.28 -6.49 -3.11
C GLU A 151 -25.62 -6.68 -3.86
N GLN A 152 -26.57 -7.36 -3.24
CA GLN A 152 -27.89 -7.69 -3.82
C GLN A 152 -29.04 -6.91 -3.18
N ASP A 153 -28.85 -6.37 -1.97
CA ASP A 153 -29.86 -5.65 -1.21
C ASP A 153 -29.57 -4.14 -1.26
N SER A 154 -30.53 -3.38 -1.80
CA SER A 154 -30.39 -1.92 -2.01
C SER A 154 -30.35 -1.14 -0.69
N GLU A 155 -31.05 -1.60 0.36
CA GLU A 155 -31.04 -0.94 1.65
C GLU A 155 -29.71 -1.16 2.37
N LEU A 156 -29.24 -2.40 2.42
CA LEU A 156 -27.92 -2.73 2.97
C LEU A 156 -26.80 -2.02 2.21
N ARG A 157 -26.92 -1.93 0.87
CA ARG A 157 -25.98 -1.16 0.05
C ARG A 157 -25.97 0.32 0.44
N SER A 158 -27.13 0.93 0.59
CA SER A 158 -27.25 2.35 1.00
C SER A 158 -26.63 2.59 2.38
N GLN A 159 -26.84 1.66 3.32
CA GLN A 159 -26.21 1.73 4.64
C GLN A 159 -24.68 1.61 4.56
N LEU A 160 -24.16 0.68 3.73
CA LEU A 160 -22.74 0.52 3.52
C LEU A 160 -22.11 1.77 2.89
N VAL A 161 -22.73 2.31 1.84
CA VAL A 161 -22.29 3.54 1.16
C VAL A 161 -22.21 4.71 2.15
N LYS A 162 -23.23 4.90 2.98
CA LYS A 162 -23.21 5.92 4.04
C LYS A 162 -22.03 5.73 5.00
N ARG A 163 -21.81 4.50 5.49
CA ARG A 163 -20.69 4.21 6.41
C ARG A 163 -19.33 4.42 5.75
N LEU A 164 -19.18 3.98 4.51
CA LEU A 164 -17.93 4.16 3.76
C LEU A 164 -17.66 5.64 3.47
N LYS A 165 -18.70 6.43 3.16
CA LYS A 165 -18.55 7.87 3.02
C LYS A 165 -18.04 8.50 4.32
N GLU A 166 -18.66 8.19 5.45
CA GLU A 166 -18.27 8.74 6.75
C GLU A 166 -16.80 8.44 7.09
N VAL A 167 -16.37 7.17 6.97
CA VAL A 167 -14.98 6.82 7.27
C VAL A 167 -14.00 7.27 6.18
N GLY A 168 -14.44 7.37 4.94
CA GLY A 168 -13.66 7.94 3.85
C GLY A 168 -13.38 9.42 4.06
N ASP A 169 -14.39 10.19 4.47
CA ASP A 169 -14.21 11.62 4.78
C ASP A 169 -13.26 11.81 5.98
N MET A 170 -13.34 10.93 7.00
CA MET A 170 -12.37 10.90 8.10
C MET A 170 -10.95 10.67 7.58
N ALA A 171 -10.74 9.66 6.73
CA ALA A 171 -9.43 9.36 6.16
C ALA A 171 -8.90 10.53 5.30
N ALA A 172 -9.75 11.11 4.46
CA ALA A 172 -9.39 12.24 3.60
C ALA A 172 -8.97 13.48 4.40
N SER A 173 -9.65 13.77 5.53
CA SER A 173 -9.30 14.90 6.40
C SER A 173 -7.90 14.78 7.01
N GLU A 174 -7.37 13.57 7.11
CA GLU A 174 -6.03 13.27 7.59
C GLU A 174 -5.01 13.03 6.44
N GLY A 175 -5.41 13.25 5.18
CA GLY A 175 -4.60 12.97 3.99
C GLY A 175 -4.30 11.47 3.81
N ARG A 176 -5.20 10.60 4.27
CA ARG A 176 -5.10 9.13 4.20
C ARG A 176 -6.17 8.56 3.26
N VAL A 177 -6.00 7.28 2.90
CA VAL A 177 -6.90 6.54 2.02
C VAL A 177 -7.24 5.20 2.65
N ILE A 178 -8.50 4.83 2.59
CA ILE A 178 -8.97 3.48 2.89
C ILE A 178 -9.19 2.76 1.56
N GLY A 179 -8.38 1.73 1.31
CA GLY A 179 -8.55 0.83 0.19
C GLY A 179 -9.53 -0.28 0.55
N ILE A 180 -10.67 -0.31 -0.12
CA ILE A 180 -11.69 -1.36 0.07
C ILE A 180 -11.45 -2.52 -0.88
N GLU A 181 -11.62 -3.75 -0.39
CA GLU A 181 -11.66 -4.98 -1.19
C GLU A 181 -13.10 -5.48 -1.27
N THR A 182 -13.61 -5.69 -2.49
CA THR A 182 -14.98 -6.18 -2.73
C THR A 182 -14.99 -7.41 -3.62
N GLN A 183 -16.16 -8.05 -3.79
CA GLN A 183 -16.40 -9.11 -4.75
C GLN A 183 -17.02 -8.60 -6.07
N LEU A 184 -17.27 -7.30 -6.17
CA LEU A 184 -17.82 -6.69 -7.40
C LEU A 184 -16.83 -6.80 -8.57
N ASP A 185 -17.35 -6.70 -9.78
CA ASP A 185 -16.52 -6.44 -10.94
C ASP A 185 -16.06 -4.97 -10.97
N ALA A 186 -15.12 -4.63 -11.83
CA ALA A 186 -14.57 -3.28 -11.89
C ALA A 186 -15.62 -2.20 -12.20
N ARG A 187 -16.69 -2.51 -12.96
CA ARG A 187 -17.79 -1.56 -13.22
C ARG A 187 -18.64 -1.34 -11.98
N GLY A 188 -18.90 -2.42 -11.24
CA GLY A 188 -19.58 -2.37 -9.95
C GLY A 188 -18.77 -1.57 -8.90
N GLU A 189 -17.44 -1.72 -8.89
CA GLU A 189 -16.54 -0.97 -8.03
C GLU A 189 -16.50 0.52 -8.40
N VAL A 190 -16.45 0.86 -9.69
CA VAL A 190 -16.56 2.26 -10.16
C VAL A 190 -17.87 2.88 -9.69
N LYS A 191 -18.99 2.20 -9.91
CA LYS A 191 -20.31 2.67 -9.45
C LYS A 191 -20.36 2.83 -7.94
N LEU A 192 -19.80 1.88 -7.18
CA LEU A 192 -19.74 1.97 -5.72
C LEU A 192 -18.94 3.21 -5.25
N LEU A 193 -17.79 3.47 -5.87
CA LEU A 193 -17.00 4.67 -5.55
C LEU A 193 -17.75 5.98 -5.87
N GLU A 194 -18.50 6.02 -6.98
CA GLU A 194 -19.36 7.16 -7.33
C GLU A 194 -20.47 7.37 -6.32
N GLU A 195 -21.10 6.30 -5.84
CA GLU A 195 -22.14 6.35 -4.80
C GLU A 195 -21.57 6.83 -3.45
N ILE A 196 -20.38 6.34 -3.06
CA ILE A 196 -19.69 6.76 -1.82
C ILE A 196 -19.31 8.24 -1.88
N ASN A 197 -18.83 8.70 -3.03
CA ASN A 197 -18.43 10.09 -3.26
C ASN A 197 -17.52 10.66 -2.14
N SER A 198 -16.45 9.96 -1.83
CA SER A 198 -15.44 10.40 -0.86
C SER A 198 -14.03 10.16 -1.43
N PRO A 199 -13.13 11.17 -1.42
CA PRO A 199 -11.76 11.02 -1.92
C PRO A 199 -10.90 10.11 -1.04
N GLY A 200 -11.32 9.83 0.18
CA GLY A 200 -10.63 8.94 1.11
C GLY A 200 -10.91 7.46 0.88
N ILE A 201 -11.80 7.09 -0.06
CA ILE A 201 -12.06 5.68 -0.40
C ILE A 201 -11.53 5.39 -1.80
N LYS A 202 -10.74 4.32 -1.92
CA LYS A 202 -10.25 3.76 -3.18
C LYS A 202 -10.36 2.25 -3.17
N ILE A 203 -10.08 1.60 -4.30
CA ILE A 203 -10.05 0.15 -4.40
C ILE A 203 -8.65 -0.38 -4.02
N TYR A 204 -8.64 -1.33 -3.13
CA TYR A 204 -7.51 -2.22 -2.92
C TYR A 204 -7.74 -3.45 -3.79
N PHE A 205 -7.19 -3.42 -5.00
CA PHE A 205 -7.55 -4.40 -6.02
C PHE A 205 -6.93 -5.77 -5.72
N LYS A 206 -7.73 -6.82 -5.80
CA LYS A 206 -7.29 -8.19 -5.54
C LYS A 206 -7.42 -9.06 -6.78
N PHE A 207 -6.31 -9.60 -7.26
CA PHE A 207 -6.29 -10.46 -8.45
C PHE A 207 -7.15 -11.71 -8.27
N GLN A 208 -7.06 -12.33 -7.10
CA GLN A 208 -7.85 -13.51 -6.76
C GLN A 208 -9.34 -13.31 -7.05
N ASN A 209 -9.91 -12.16 -6.66
CA ASN A 209 -11.35 -11.90 -6.83
C ASN A 209 -11.77 -11.88 -8.31
N ALA A 210 -10.96 -11.29 -9.19
CA ALA A 210 -11.22 -11.32 -10.62
C ALA A 210 -11.12 -12.76 -11.19
N LEU A 211 -10.09 -13.49 -10.79
CA LEU A 211 -9.81 -14.83 -11.30
C LEU A 211 -10.83 -15.88 -10.84
N GLU A 212 -11.24 -15.86 -9.57
CA GLU A 212 -12.26 -16.80 -9.02
C GLU A 212 -13.62 -16.59 -9.65
N ASN A 213 -13.93 -15.37 -10.08
CA ASN A 213 -15.17 -15.04 -10.77
C ASN A 213 -15.06 -15.13 -12.30
N GLY A 214 -13.98 -15.70 -12.84
CA GLY A 214 -13.78 -15.90 -14.29
C GLY A 214 -13.66 -14.61 -15.09
N ARG A 215 -13.29 -13.49 -14.44
CA ARG A 215 -13.19 -12.18 -15.06
C ARG A 215 -11.80 -11.95 -15.67
N ASP A 216 -11.73 -11.13 -16.73
CA ASP A 216 -10.47 -10.72 -17.34
C ASP A 216 -9.76 -9.69 -16.44
N LEU A 217 -8.77 -10.15 -15.67
CA LEU A 217 -7.95 -9.34 -14.77
C LEU A 217 -7.42 -8.05 -15.41
N TYR A 218 -6.98 -8.12 -16.66
CA TYR A 218 -6.37 -6.98 -17.36
C TYR A 218 -7.42 -5.96 -17.79
N LYS A 219 -8.64 -6.43 -18.12
CA LYS A 219 -9.79 -5.57 -18.42
C LYS A 219 -10.29 -4.87 -17.14
N GLU A 220 -10.37 -5.60 -16.03
CA GLU A 220 -10.75 -5.03 -14.72
C GLU A 220 -9.82 -3.88 -14.33
N LEU A 221 -8.49 -4.09 -14.40
CA LEU A 221 -7.49 -3.05 -14.14
C LEU A 221 -7.71 -1.80 -15.01
N ARG A 222 -7.93 -1.98 -16.32
CA ARG A 222 -8.15 -0.85 -17.24
C ARG A 222 -9.44 -0.09 -16.96
N ILE A 223 -10.52 -0.76 -16.54
CA ILE A 223 -11.80 -0.13 -16.20
C ILE A 223 -11.63 0.74 -14.94
N LEU A 224 -10.95 0.23 -13.91
CA LEU A 224 -10.68 1.00 -12.70
C LEU A 224 -9.77 2.21 -12.96
N GLY A 225 -8.74 2.03 -13.79
CA GLY A 225 -7.76 3.07 -14.05
C GLY A 225 -6.86 3.36 -12.84
N LYS A 226 -5.84 4.20 -13.03
CA LYS A 226 -4.81 4.45 -12.02
C LYS A 226 -5.32 5.17 -10.77
N ASP A 227 -6.30 6.06 -10.93
CA ASP A 227 -6.70 6.97 -9.86
C ASP A 227 -7.61 6.32 -8.82
N ARG A 228 -8.28 5.20 -9.18
CA ARG A 228 -9.18 4.48 -8.29
C ARG A 228 -8.49 3.35 -7.51
N ILE A 229 -7.31 2.89 -7.96
CA ILE A 229 -6.55 1.80 -7.30
C ILE A 229 -5.49 2.40 -6.38
N CYS A 230 -5.60 2.16 -5.07
CA CYS A 230 -4.57 2.61 -4.11
C CYS A 230 -3.43 1.61 -3.95
N GLN A 231 -3.73 0.32 -3.90
CA GLN A 231 -2.76 -0.79 -3.82
C GLN A 231 -3.33 -2.06 -4.45
N ILE A 232 -2.49 -3.08 -4.63
CA ILE A 232 -2.87 -4.33 -5.27
C ILE A 232 -2.40 -5.53 -4.44
N HIS A 233 -3.35 -6.41 -4.01
CA HIS A 233 -3.05 -7.79 -3.64
C HIS A 233 -2.83 -8.60 -4.93
N CYS A 234 -1.57 -8.80 -5.30
CA CYS A 234 -1.17 -9.30 -6.63
C CYS A 234 -1.10 -10.83 -6.73
N THR A 235 -1.83 -11.55 -5.88
CA THR A 235 -1.78 -13.02 -5.79
C THR A 235 -3.11 -13.68 -6.17
N ASP A 236 -3.01 -14.95 -6.56
CA ASP A 236 -4.14 -15.87 -6.73
C ASP A 236 -4.39 -16.65 -5.43
N THR A 237 -5.32 -17.58 -5.44
CA THR A 237 -5.52 -18.59 -4.38
C THR A 237 -4.25 -19.42 -4.15
N ASP A 238 -4.20 -20.09 -3.01
CA ASP A 238 -3.19 -21.10 -2.77
C ASP A 238 -3.36 -22.29 -3.72
N GLY A 239 -2.26 -22.85 -4.14
CA GLY A 239 -2.17 -23.94 -5.11
C GLY A 239 -0.75 -24.08 -5.61
N THR A 240 -0.20 -22.99 -6.09
CA THR A 240 1.19 -22.90 -6.55
C THR A 240 1.72 -21.47 -6.38
N THR A 241 3.06 -21.30 -6.39
CA THR A 241 3.68 -19.97 -6.38
C THR A 241 3.47 -19.24 -7.70
N LEU A 242 3.64 -17.90 -7.69
CA LEU A 242 3.34 -17.03 -8.85
C LEU A 242 4.10 -17.41 -10.11
N SER A 243 5.35 -17.86 -9.98
CA SER A 243 6.17 -18.28 -11.12
C SER A 243 5.61 -19.49 -11.87
N TYR A 244 4.81 -20.33 -11.21
CA TYR A 244 4.15 -21.51 -11.80
C TYR A 244 2.65 -21.30 -12.04
N ASN A 245 2.10 -20.13 -11.66
CA ASN A 245 0.69 -19.83 -11.85
C ASN A 245 0.39 -19.57 -13.34
N LYS A 246 -0.50 -20.41 -13.91
CA LYS A 246 -0.89 -20.30 -15.33
C LYS A 246 -2.09 -19.37 -15.56
N ARG A 247 -2.75 -18.90 -14.51
CA ARG A 247 -3.90 -18.00 -14.58
C ARG A 247 -3.50 -16.54 -14.69
N ILE A 248 -2.26 -16.19 -14.29
CA ILE A 248 -1.74 -14.83 -14.29
C ILE A 248 -0.48 -14.73 -15.15
N ASP A 249 -0.53 -13.94 -16.22
CA ASP A 249 0.67 -13.46 -16.92
C ASP A 249 1.14 -12.14 -16.29
N MET A 250 2.10 -12.23 -15.36
CA MET A 250 2.64 -11.05 -14.66
C MET A 250 3.32 -10.05 -15.60
N LYS A 251 3.91 -10.49 -16.71
CA LYS A 251 4.44 -9.58 -17.73
C LYS A 251 3.33 -8.77 -18.40
N LYS A 252 2.17 -9.40 -18.64
CA LYS A 252 0.99 -8.70 -19.16
C LYS A 252 0.38 -7.78 -18.11
N VAL A 253 0.39 -8.16 -16.82
CA VAL A 253 0.01 -7.26 -15.71
C VAL A 253 0.87 -6.01 -15.75
N LYS A 254 2.21 -6.16 -15.74
CA LYS A 254 3.14 -5.02 -15.80
C LYS A 254 2.84 -4.10 -16.99
N ARG A 255 2.76 -4.66 -18.20
CA ARG A 255 2.42 -3.86 -19.41
C ARG A 255 1.08 -3.14 -19.28
N THR A 256 0.10 -3.73 -18.58
CA THR A 256 -1.21 -3.10 -18.36
C THR A 256 -1.08 -1.93 -17.40
N LEU A 257 -0.41 -2.10 -16.27
CA LEU A 257 -0.18 -1.06 -15.26
C LEU A 257 0.67 0.08 -15.82
N ASP A 258 1.75 -0.22 -16.57
CA ASP A 258 2.59 0.78 -17.23
C ASP A 258 1.78 1.65 -18.21
N ARG A 259 0.92 1.03 -19.04
CA ARG A 259 0.04 1.76 -19.96
C ARG A 259 -1.03 2.61 -19.27
N MET A 260 -1.44 2.20 -18.07
CA MET A 260 -2.35 2.99 -17.23
C MET A 260 -1.62 4.13 -16.52
N GLY A 261 -0.29 4.13 -16.48
CA GLY A 261 0.51 5.03 -15.67
C GLY A 261 0.32 4.83 -14.17
N TRP A 262 0.02 3.57 -13.76
CA TRP A 262 -0.10 3.21 -12.35
C TRP A 262 1.25 2.74 -11.81
N SER A 263 1.58 3.19 -10.61
CA SER A 263 2.74 2.75 -9.84
C SER A 263 2.35 2.60 -8.37
N GLY A 264 3.09 1.79 -7.62
CA GLY A 264 2.80 1.59 -6.20
C GLY A 264 3.16 0.20 -5.68
N TRP A 265 2.46 -0.23 -4.63
CA TRP A 265 2.73 -1.46 -3.94
C TRP A 265 1.98 -2.65 -4.53
N LEU A 266 2.74 -3.70 -4.84
CA LEU A 266 2.25 -5.04 -5.14
C LEU A 266 2.44 -5.89 -3.89
N VAL A 267 1.36 -6.29 -3.27
CA VAL A 267 1.37 -6.99 -1.97
C VAL A 267 1.08 -8.47 -2.16
N ILE A 268 1.93 -9.30 -1.60
CA ILE A 268 1.81 -10.76 -1.67
C ILE A 268 1.00 -11.24 -0.46
N GLU A 269 -0.23 -11.71 -0.70
CA GLU A 269 -1.10 -12.28 0.32
C GLU A 269 -1.07 -13.81 0.27
N ARG A 270 -1.29 -14.42 -0.90
CA ARG A 270 -1.43 -15.86 -1.11
C ARG A 270 -0.49 -16.38 -2.21
N SER A 271 -0.95 -17.30 -3.06
CA SER A 271 -0.15 -18.02 -4.07
C SER A 271 0.96 -18.86 -3.43
N ARG A 272 0.57 -19.66 -2.46
CA ARG A 272 1.46 -20.62 -1.78
C ARG A 272 1.30 -22.01 -2.38
N ASP A 273 2.35 -22.81 -2.29
CA ASP A 273 2.31 -24.23 -2.59
C ASP A 273 1.29 -24.93 -1.65
N LYS A 274 0.25 -25.57 -2.20
CA LYS A 274 -0.84 -26.19 -1.44
C LYS A 274 -0.37 -27.34 -0.54
N ASP A 275 0.73 -27.99 -0.93
CA ASP A 275 1.29 -29.12 -0.21
C ASP A 275 2.28 -28.67 0.89
N ASP A 276 2.67 -27.37 0.90
CA ASP A 276 3.63 -26.80 1.85
C ASP A 276 3.29 -25.35 2.22
N VAL A 277 2.01 -25.03 2.48
CA VAL A 277 1.51 -23.66 2.71
C VAL A 277 2.19 -22.93 3.88
N ARG A 278 2.73 -23.68 4.85
CA ARG A 278 3.37 -23.09 6.04
C ARG A 278 4.85 -22.79 5.87
N ASN A 279 5.44 -23.20 4.76
CA ASN A 279 6.83 -22.88 4.44
C ASN A 279 6.94 -21.44 3.92
N VAL A 280 6.92 -20.52 4.87
CA VAL A 280 6.90 -19.08 4.57
C VAL A 280 8.10 -18.66 3.72
N LYS A 281 9.30 -19.09 4.09
CA LYS A 281 10.53 -18.70 3.37
C LYS A 281 10.50 -19.15 1.91
N LYS A 282 10.12 -20.41 1.64
CA LYS A 282 9.98 -20.93 0.28
C LYS A 282 8.91 -20.17 -0.50
N ASN A 283 7.68 -20.13 0.01
CA ASN A 283 6.53 -19.59 -0.72
C ASN A 283 6.66 -18.09 -1.00
N TYR A 284 6.93 -17.29 0.04
CA TYR A 284 7.00 -15.84 -0.10
C TYR A 284 8.30 -15.40 -0.75
N GLY A 285 9.45 -16.06 -0.44
CA GLY A 285 10.73 -15.78 -1.09
C GLY A 285 10.66 -15.99 -2.60
N THR A 286 10.11 -17.13 -3.06
CA THR A 286 9.92 -17.41 -4.50
C THR A 286 9.00 -16.37 -5.16
N ASN A 287 7.92 -15.97 -4.48
CA ASN A 287 6.99 -14.98 -5.03
C ASN A 287 7.62 -13.58 -5.10
N VAL A 288 8.35 -13.16 -4.06
CA VAL A 288 9.06 -11.86 -4.04
C VAL A 288 10.11 -11.81 -5.17
N GLU A 289 10.96 -12.83 -5.28
CA GLU A 289 11.98 -12.93 -6.32
C GLU A 289 11.37 -12.85 -7.72
N TYR A 290 10.32 -13.61 -7.97
CA TYR A 290 9.62 -13.60 -9.25
C TYR A 290 9.04 -12.21 -9.58
N LEU A 291 8.34 -11.58 -8.62
CA LEU A 291 7.78 -10.25 -8.84
C LEU A 291 8.87 -9.19 -9.07
N LYS A 292 9.97 -9.24 -8.32
CA LYS A 292 11.11 -8.33 -8.57
C LYS A 292 11.70 -8.51 -9.96
N THR A 293 11.86 -9.74 -10.41
CA THR A 293 12.34 -10.03 -11.79
C THR A 293 11.43 -9.43 -12.87
N VAL A 294 10.11 -9.40 -12.61
CA VAL A 294 9.15 -8.87 -13.59
C VAL A 294 9.01 -7.34 -13.51
N PHE A 295 9.01 -6.76 -12.30
CA PHE A 295 8.59 -5.37 -12.07
C PHE A 295 9.74 -4.40 -11.77
N GLN A 296 10.88 -4.90 -11.32
CA GLN A 296 12.06 -4.11 -10.96
C GLN A 296 13.26 -4.48 -11.81
#